data_cef77068ae4d06b3b929be4a63486669
#
_entry.id   cef77068ae4d06b3b929be4a63486669
#
_cell.length_a   1.000
_cell.length_b   1.000
_cell.length_c   1.000
_cell.angle_alpha   90.00
_cell.angle_beta   90.00
_cell.angle_gamma   90.00
#
_symmetry.space_group_name_H-M   'P 1'
#
loop_
_entity.id
_entity.type
_entity.pdbx_description
1 polymer ?
#
loop_
_entity_poly.entity_id
_entity_poly.type
_entity_poly.pdbx_seq_one_letter_code
_entity_poly.pdbx_strand_id
1 'polypeptide(L)'
;MPVLLAQNNREVKKMVYSFRGGIHPGTHADPGYKSATNTKPIEKLALPDEVILPVSMHIGAPAKPIVSVGDTVDLGQPIAEAGGFVSAPVHATVSGKVKAIEPRLHPNGSKVLSIVIENDGEDRKHESCLLYTSPSPRDRTR
;
A
#
# COMPACT_ATOMS: atom_id res chain seq x y z
N MET A 1 -26.22 11.72 52.44
CA MET A 1 -25.82 10.36 52.07
C MET A 1 -24.78 10.48 50.96
N PRO A 2 -23.51 10.15 51.19
CA PRO A 2 -22.50 10.21 50.13
C PRO A 2 -22.54 8.90 49.32
N VAL A 3 -22.64 9.11 48.00
CA VAL A 3 -22.54 8.01 47.01
C VAL A 3 -21.08 7.57 46.94
N LEU A 4 -20.82 6.32 47.35
CA LEU A 4 -19.50 5.66 47.19
C LEU A 4 -19.29 5.39 45.71
N LEU A 5 -18.39 6.15 45.08
CA LEU A 5 -17.80 5.77 43.78
C LEU A 5 -16.85 4.59 43.99
N ALA A 6 -17.28 3.41 43.57
CA ALA A 6 -16.41 2.23 43.51
C ALA A 6 -15.31 2.53 42.49
N GLN A 7 -14.12 2.77 42.99
CA GLN A 7 -12.88 2.81 42.17
C GLN A 7 -12.58 1.38 41.70
N ASN A 8 -12.86 1.10 40.45
CA ASN A 8 -12.48 -0.14 39.76
C ASN A 8 -10.97 -0.08 39.53
N ASN A 9 -10.19 -0.52 40.51
CA ASN A 9 -8.76 -0.71 40.40
C ASN A 9 -8.50 -1.95 39.53
N ARG A 10 -8.58 -1.78 38.21
CA ARG A 10 -8.05 -2.78 37.27
C ARG A 10 -6.52 -2.63 37.31
N GLU A 11 -5.86 -3.46 38.10
CA GLU A 11 -4.43 -3.66 38.01
C GLU A 11 -4.09 -3.97 36.55
N VAL A 12 -3.40 -3.05 35.88
CA VAL A 12 -2.82 -3.30 34.58
C VAL A 12 -1.66 -4.26 34.81
N LYS A 13 -1.91 -5.55 34.68
CA LYS A 13 -0.85 -6.56 34.66
C LYS A 13 0.09 -6.20 33.53
N LYS A 14 1.30 -5.73 33.90
CA LYS A 14 2.40 -5.47 32.98
C LYS A 14 2.77 -6.80 32.31
N MET A 15 2.30 -7.03 31.09
CA MET A 15 2.65 -8.23 30.32
C MET A 15 4.11 -8.11 29.88
N VAL A 16 4.95 -9.00 30.39
CA VAL A 16 6.33 -9.16 29.92
C VAL A 16 6.28 -10.10 28.72
N TYR A 17 6.51 -9.54 27.54
CA TYR A 17 6.63 -10.34 26.33
C TYR A 17 7.99 -11.01 26.29
N SER A 18 8.04 -12.33 26.12
CA SER A 18 9.27 -13.07 25.91
C SER A 18 9.32 -13.57 24.46
N PHE A 19 10.53 -13.67 23.88
CA PHE A 19 10.72 -14.19 22.53
C PHE A 19 10.59 -15.73 22.42
N ARG A 20 10.36 -16.44 23.52
CA ARG A 20 10.07 -17.89 23.50
C ARG A 20 8.68 -18.12 22.89
N GLY A 21 8.63 -18.58 21.64
CA GLY A 21 7.39 -18.87 20.93
C GLY A 21 6.79 -17.71 20.14
N GLY A 22 7.50 -16.58 19.99
CA GLY A 22 7.06 -15.41 19.22
C GLY A 22 6.24 -14.40 20.03
N ILE A 23 5.90 -13.29 19.40
CA ILE A 23 5.03 -12.25 19.96
C ILE A 23 3.59 -12.66 19.68
N HIS A 24 2.86 -13.05 20.71
CA HIS A 24 1.43 -13.30 20.61
C HIS A 24 0.67 -12.03 21.01
N PRO A 25 -0.31 -11.55 20.21
CA PRO A 25 -1.28 -10.58 20.68
C PRO A 25 -1.93 -11.12 21.95
N GLY A 26 -2.08 -10.28 22.96
CA GLY A 26 -2.50 -10.69 24.32
C GLY A 26 -3.74 -11.60 24.33
N THR A 27 -3.98 -12.22 25.49
CA THR A 27 -5.07 -13.18 25.77
C THR A 27 -6.47 -12.55 25.74
N HIS A 28 -6.71 -11.55 24.90
CA HIS A 28 -8.03 -10.98 24.70
C HIS A 28 -8.89 -11.90 23.84
N ALA A 29 -10.19 -11.85 24.04
CA ALA A 29 -11.18 -12.63 23.27
C ALA A 29 -11.12 -12.39 21.75
N ASP A 30 -10.44 -11.33 21.32
CA ASP A 30 -10.19 -10.97 19.92
C ASP A 30 -8.70 -10.70 19.67
N PRO A 31 -7.87 -11.75 19.57
CA PRO A 31 -6.45 -11.58 19.27
C PRO A 31 -6.24 -10.96 17.89
N GLY A 32 -5.68 -9.76 17.86
CA GLY A 32 -5.42 -9.00 16.64
C GLY A 32 -6.60 -8.15 16.15
N TYR A 33 -7.64 -7.99 16.97
CA TYR A 33 -8.80 -7.12 16.69
C TYR A 33 -9.49 -7.41 15.35
N LYS A 34 -9.54 -8.68 14.95
CA LYS A 34 -10.12 -9.10 13.68
C LYS A 34 -11.64 -9.16 13.70
N SER A 35 -12.27 -9.22 14.88
CA SER A 35 -13.72 -9.29 15.04
C SER A 35 -14.46 -8.11 14.40
N ALA A 36 -13.77 -6.96 14.30
CA ALA A 36 -14.35 -5.76 13.66
C ALA A 36 -14.58 -5.93 12.15
N THR A 37 -13.88 -6.86 11.50
CA THR A 37 -13.89 -7.01 10.03
C THR A 37 -14.11 -8.44 9.54
N ASN A 38 -13.88 -9.47 10.35
CA ASN A 38 -13.89 -10.89 9.92
C ASN A 38 -15.25 -11.38 9.39
N THR A 39 -16.34 -10.72 9.77
CA THR A 39 -17.71 -11.03 9.33
C THR A 39 -18.23 -10.08 8.25
N LYS A 40 -17.45 -9.04 7.91
CA LYS A 40 -17.86 -8.08 6.88
C LYS A 40 -17.52 -8.59 5.49
N PRO A 41 -18.37 -8.35 4.50
CA PRO A 41 -18.06 -8.68 3.11
C PRO A 41 -16.87 -7.85 2.62
N ILE A 42 -16.18 -8.38 1.62
CA ILE A 42 -15.13 -7.62 0.91
C ILE A 42 -15.84 -6.56 0.06
N GLU A 43 -15.49 -5.31 0.29
CA GLU A 43 -16.02 -4.17 -0.46
C GLU A 43 -14.99 -3.72 -1.49
N LYS A 44 -15.46 -3.35 -2.67
CA LYS A 44 -14.62 -2.69 -3.69
C LYS A 44 -14.47 -1.22 -3.32
N LEU A 45 -13.22 -0.76 -3.29
CA LEU A 45 -12.93 0.67 -3.16
C LEU A 45 -13.46 1.39 -4.42
N ALA A 46 -14.05 2.58 -4.24
CA ALA A 46 -14.34 3.46 -5.35
C ALA A 46 -13.05 3.86 -6.06
N LEU A 47 -13.08 3.91 -7.39
CA LEU A 47 -11.92 4.33 -8.16
C LEU A 47 -11.57 5.78 -7.80
N PRO A 48 -10.30 6.08 -7.46
CA PRO A 48 -9.88 7.45 -7.19
C PRO A 48 -9.80 8.25 -8.49
N ASP A 49 -10.07 9.55 -8.42
CA ASP A 49 -9.93 10.45 -9.56
C ASP A 49 -8.47 10.65 -9.97
N GLU A 50 -7.55 10.57 -9.00
CA GLU A 50 -6.11 10.64 -9.26
C GLU A 50 -5.33 9.66 -8.38
N VAL A 51 -4.19 9.20 -8.91
CA VAL A 51 -3.22 8.39 -8.14
C VAL A 51 -1.86 9.07 -8.15
N ILE A 52 -1.15 8.93 -7.02
CA ILE A 52 0.18 9.51 -6.81
C ILE A 52 1.17 8.37 -6.64
N LEU A 53 2.12 8.26 -7.57
CA LEU A 53 3.11 7.17 -7.62
C LEU A 53 4.50 7.73 -7.32
N PRO A 54 5.00 7.59 -6.08
CA PRO A 54 6.36 8.00 -5.73
C PRO A 54 7.40 7.18 -6.48
N VAL A 55 8.47 7.83 -6.99
CA VAL A 55 9.57 7.13 -7.66
C VAL A 55 10.55 6.47 -6.69
N SER A 56 10.38 6.65 -5.38
CA SER A 56 11.23 6.09 -4.32
C SER A 56 10.37 5.29 -3.33
N MET A 57 9.86 4.14 -3.75
CA MET A 57 9.11 3.21 -2.90
C MET A 57 9.93 2.00 -2.44
N HIS A 58 11.21 1.96 -2.76
CA HIS A 58 12.13 0.86 -2.47
C HIS A 58 13.44 1.38 -1.88
N ILE A 59 14.27 0.49 -1.35
CA ILE A 59 15.63 0.81 -0.91
C ILE A 59 16.51 1.05 -2.14
N GLY A 60 17.43 2.01 -2.05
CA GLY A 60 18.41 2.31 -3.09
C GLY A 60 18.11 3.58 -3.87
N ALA A 61 18.59 3.64 -5.11
CA ALA A 61 18.44 4.82 -5.95
C ALA A 61 16.97 5.00 -6.38
N PRO A 62 16.42 6.23 -6.30
CA PRO A 62 15.08 6.49 -6.84
C PRO A 62 14.98 6.11 -8.32
N ALA A 63 13.81 5.64 -8.73
CA ALA A 63 13.54 5.42 -10.15
C ALA A 63 13.53 6.75 -10.93
N LYS A 64 13.84 6.69 -12.21
CA LYS A 64 13.85 7.84 -13.11
C LYS A 64 12.60 7.85 -13.95
N PRO A 65 11.74 8.90 -13.89
CA PRO A 65 10.58 9.01 -14.77
C PRO A 65 10.99 8.92 -16.25
N ILE A 66 10.23 8.14 -17.03
CA ILE A 66 10.39 7.98 -18.47
C ILE A 66 9.21 8.56 -19.24
N VAL A 67 8.21 9.08 -18.51
CA VAL A 67 7.02 9.74 -19.06
C VAL A 67 7.07 11.24 -18.80
N SER A 68 6.31 11.99 -19.59
CA SER A 68 6.18 13.44 -19.49
C SER A 68 4.76 13.84 -19.07
N VAL A 69 4.63 15.06 -18.55
CA VAL A 69 3.31 15.62 -18.23
C VAL A 69 2.50 15.73 -19.51
N GLY A 70 1.29 15.21 -19.48
CA GLY A 70 0.39 15.15 -20.62
C GLY A 70 0.36 13.82 -21.37
N ASP A 71 1.31 12.90 -21.11
CA ASP A 71 1.32 11.57 -21.72
C ASP A 71 0.13 10.75 -21.23
N THR A 72 -0.41 9.93 -22.13
CA THR A 72 -1.40 8.91 -21.79
C THR A 72 -0.67 7.63 -21.43
N VAL A 73 -1.08 6.99 -20.33
CA VAL A 73 -0.51 5.77 -19.83
C VAL A 73 -1.57 4.70 -19.60
N ASP A 74 -1.18 3.45 -19.75
CA ASP A 74 -2.04 2.29 -19.54
C ASP A 74 -1.67 1.56 -18.25
N LEU A 75 -2.62 0.83 -17.68
CA LEU A 75 -2.44 0.00 -16.49
C LEU A 75 -1.30 -1.01 -16.72
N GLY A 76 -0.30 -0.98 -15.83
CA GLY A 76 0.89 -1.85 -15.91
C GLY A 76 1.99 -1.32 -16.83
N GLN A 77 1.82 -0.18 -17.50
CA GLN A 77 2.86 0.45 -18.30
C GLN A 77 4.01 0.92 -17.41
N PRO A 78 5.28 0.67 -17.78
CA PRO A 78 6.42 1.29 -17.11
C PRO A 78 6.36 2.81 -17.25
N ILE A 79 6.42 3.54 -16.12
CA ILE A 79 6.40 5.01 -16.08
C ILE A 79 7.68 5.60 -15.49
N ALA A 80 8.48 4.75 -14.82
CA ALA A 80 9.82 5.10 -14.40
C ALA A 80 10.73 3.87 -14.48
N GLU A 81 11.97 4.06 -14.90
CA GLU A 81 12.99 3.02 -14.97
C GLU A 81 13.86 3.00 -13.71
N ALA A 82 14.57 1.88 -13.47
CA ALA A 82 15.48 1.75 -12.34
C ALA A 82 16.60 2.79 -12.42
N GLY A 83 16.81 3.54 -11.34
CA GLY A 83 17.78 4.63 -11.25
C GLY A 83 19.22 4.16 -10.98
N GLY A 84 19.46 2.88 -10.67
CA GLY A 84 20.76 2.34 -10.32
C GLY A 84 20.74 0.83 -10.12
N PHE A 85 21.85 0.25 -9.64
CA PHE A 85 21.97 -1.19 -9.41
C PHE A 85 20.97 -1.72 -8.37
N VAL A 86 20.78 -0.97 -7.27
CA VAL A 86 19.73 -1.25 -6.29
C VAL A 86 18.61 -0.26 -6.55
N SER A 87 17.66 -0.64 -7.36
CA SER A 87 16.49 0.16 -7.75
C SER A 87 15.47 -0.75 -8.44
N ALA A 88 14.24 -0.29 -8.54
CA ALA A 88 13.18 -1.00 -9.26
C ALA A 88 12.38 -0.03 -10.16
N PRO A 89 11.88 -0.49 -11.32
CA PRO A 89 10.98 0.30 -12.14
C PRO A 89 9.64 0.54 -11.45
N VAL A 90 8.97 1.63 -11.81
CA VAL A 90 7.61 1.95 -11.35
C VAL A 90 6.66 1.82 -12.53
N HIS A 91 5.51 1.20 -12.29
CA HIS A 91 4.47 0.97 -13.29
C HIS A 91 3.20 1.72 -12.92
N ALA A 92 2.44 2.12 -13.94
CA ALA A 92 1.14 2.75 -13.73
C ALA A 92 0.14 1.76 -13.11
N THR A 93 -0.57 2.21 -12.09
CA THR A 93 -1.58 1.40 -11.38
C THR A 93 -3.00 1.63 -11.87
N VAL A 94 -3.18 2.60 -12.75
CA VAL A 94 -4.43 2.92 -13.45
C VAL A 94 -4.10 3.33 -14.88
N SER A 95 -5.08 3.32 -15.77
CA SER A 95 -4.99 4.01 -17.07
C SER A 95 -5.40 5.47 -16.91
N GLY A 96 -4.83 6.35 -17.74
CA GLY A 96 -5.17 7.77 -17.68
C GLY A 96 -4.08 8.68 -18.22
N LYS A 97 -4.06 9.89 -17.74
CA LYS A 97 -3.15 10.94 -18.23
C LYS A 97 -2.21 11.41 -17.12
N VAL A 98 -0.92 11.56 -17.44
CA VAL A 98 0.06 12.14 -16.51
C VAL A 98 -0.26 13.61 -16.31
N LYS A 99 -0.76 13.96 -15.12
CA LYS A 99 -1.17 15.31 -14.74
C LYS A 99 0.01 16.17 -14.31
N ALA A 100 0.91 15.61 -13.52
CA ALA A 100 2.06 16.31 -12.98
C ALA A 100 3.19 15.33 -12.60
N ILE A 101 4.43 15.84 -12.58
CA ILE A 101 5.59 15.16 -12.03
C ILE A 101 6.23 16.14 -11.05
N GLU A 102 5.95 15.94 -9.75
CA GLU A 102 6.32 16.91 -8.71
C GLU A 102 6.53 16.24 -7.35
N PRO A 103 7.22 16.90 -6.40
CA PRO A 103 7.38 16.37 -5.05
C PRO A 103 6.04 16.31 -4.30
N ARG A 104 5.63 15.12 -3.88
CA ARG A 104 4.43 14.87 -3.05
C ARG A 104 4.82 14.25 -1.71
N LEU A 105 3.92 14.34 -0.74
CA LEU A 105 4.12 13.76 0.58
C LEU A 105 4.18 12.23 0.47
N HIS A 106 5.28 11.67 0.99
CA HIS A 106 5.50 10.23 1.07
C HIS A 106 5.13 9.72 2.48
N PRO A 107 4.73 8.45 2.67
CA PRO A 107 4.40 7.88 3.98
C PRO A 107 5.49 8.00 5.04
N ASN A 108 6.76 8.16 4.66
CA ASN A 108 7.87 8.43 5.60
C ASN A 108 7.94 9.88 6.12
N GLY A 109 6.99 10.74 5.72
CA GLY A 109 6.94 12.15 6.12
C GLY A 109 7.79 13.11 5.27
N SER A 110 8.57 12.60 4.31
CA SER A 110 9.36 13.45 3.39
C SER A 110 8.56 13.80 2.13
N LYS A 111 9.04 14.78 1.36
CA LYS A 111 8.54 15.06 0.02
C LYS A 111 9.44 14.34 -0.99
N VAL A 112 8.84 13.48 -1.81
CA VAL A 112 9.53 12.67 -2.82
C VAL A 112 8.92 12.96 -4.19
N LEU A 113 9.77 13.00 -5.21
CA LEU A 113 9.32 13.12 -6.60
C LEU A 113 8.28 12.03 -6.88
N SER A 114 7.15 12.41 -7.41
CA SER A 114 6.03 11.51 -7.67
C SER A 114 5.39 11.85 -9.01
N ILE A 115 4.89 10.81 -9.67
CA ILE A 115 4.13 10.91 -10.90
C ILE A 115 2.65 10.89 -10.50
N VAL A 116 1.92 11.93 -10.87
CA VAL A 116 0.49 12.06 -10.62
C VAL A 116 -0.25 11.71 -11.91
N ILE A 117 -1.13 10.73 -11.86
CA ILE A 117 -1.94 10.26 -12.97
C ILE A 117 -3.40 10.56 -12.66
N GLU A 118 -4.06 11.27 -13.57
CA GLU A 118 -5.50 11.45 -13.59
C GLU A 118 -6.13 10.20 -14.18
N ASN A 119 -6.96 9.53 -13.38
CA ASN A 119 -7.58 8.26 -13.74
C ASN A 119 -8.72 8.47 -14.73
N ASP A 120 -8.74 7.73 -15.83
CA ASP A 120 -9.85 7.75 -16.81
C ASP A 120 -10.94 6.71 -16.50
N GLY A 121 -10.70 5.81 -15.54
CA GLY A 121 -11.64 4.77 -15.14
C GLY A 121 -11.82 3.63 -16.14
N GLU A 122 -11.04 3.61 -17.23
CA GLU A 122 -11.16 2.59 -18.29
C GLU A 122 -10.34 1.33 -18.03
N ASP A 123 -9.32 1.42 -17.13
CA ASP A 123 -8.40 0.31 -16.80
C ASP A 123 -7.80 -0.38 -18.04
N ARG A 124 -7.46 0.42 -19.08
CA ARG A 124 -6.79 -0.10 -20.28
C ARG A 124 -5.47 -0.74 -19.88
N LYS A 125 -5.29 -2.01 -20.24
CA LYS A 125 -4.09 -2.78 -19.90
C LYS A 125 -3.02 -2.59 -20.96
N HIS A 126 -1.82 -2.26 -20.52
CA HIS A 126 -0.63 -2.24 -21.38
C HIS A 126 -0.25 -3.67 -21.82
N GLU A 127 0.31 -3.83 -23.01
CA GLU A 127 0.70 -5.13 -23.57
C GLU A 127 1.68 -5.90 -22.68
N SER A 128 2.58 -5.20 -21.99
CA SER A 128 3.54 -5.81 -21.04
C SER A 128 2.95 -6.08 -19.65
N CYS A 129 1.65 -5.86 -19.43
CA CYS A 129 1.00 -6.09 -18.14
C CYS A 129 0.86 -7.58 -17.85
N LEU A 130 1.79 -8.14 -17.06
CA LEU A 130 1.84 -9.57 -16.72
C LEU A 130 1.03 -9.95 -15.47
N LEU A 131 0.23 -9.03 -14.91
CA LEU A 131 -0.48 -9.22 -13.63
C LEU A 131 -1.37 -10.48 -13.57
N TYR A 132 -1.78 -11.04 -14.73
CA TYR A 132 -2.66 -12.19 -14.82
C TYR A 132 -2.11 -13.33 -15.68
N THR A 133 -0.89 -13.24 -16.18
CA THR A 133 -0.34 -14.19 -17.16
C THR A 133 0.67 -15.17 -16.57
N SER A 134 1.21 -14.89 -15.37
CA SER A 134 2.17 -15.76 -14.70
C SER A 134 1.49 -16.52 -13.56
N PRO A 135 1.35 -17.86 -13.64
CA PRO A 135 0.86 -18.63 -12.52
C PRO A 135 1.82 -18.51 -11.34
N SER A 136 1.28 -18.32 -10.14
CA SER A 136 2.08 -18.31 -8.92
C SER A 136 2.82 -19.64 -8.76
N PRO A 137 4.09 -19.65 -8.31
CA PRO A 137 4.79 -20.87 -7.97
C PRO A 137 4.05 -21.76 -6.96
N ARG A 138 3.14 -21.18 -6.17
CA ARG A 138 2.28 -21.89 -5.21
C ARG A 138 1.12 -22.64 -5.89
N ASP A 139 0.73 -22.27 -7.09
CA ASP A 139 -0.38 -22.91 -7.81
C ASP A 139 0.02 -24.28 -8.41
N ARG A 140 1.32 -24.61 -8.38
CA ARG A 140 1.86 -25.91 -8.83
C ARG A 140 1.73 -27.05 -7.81
N THR A 141 1.27 -26.78 -6.60
CA THR A 141 1.25 -27.74 -5.49
C THR A 141 -0.13 -28.28 -5.15
N ARG A 142 -1.05 -28.29 -6.12
CA ARG A 142 -2.35 -28.98 -6.01
C ARG A 142 -2.56 -30.00 -7.10
#